data_e22c1d5891ef310a5f824cc908ad6dd5
#
_entry.id   e22c1d5891ef310a5f824cc908ad6dd5
#
_cell.length_a   1.000
_cell.length_b   1.000
_cell.length_c   1.000
_cell.angle_alpha   90.00
_cell.angle_beta   90.00
_cell.angle_gamma   90.00
#
_symmetry.space_group_name_H-M   'P 1'
#
loop_
_entity.id
_entity.type
_entity.pdbx_description
1 polymer ?
#
loop_
_entity_poly.entity_id
_entity_poly.type
_entity_poly.pdbx_seq_one_letter_code
_entity_poly.pdbx_strand_id
1 'polypeptide(L)'
;MREAIERGLDQEGVLPGPLNLRRKASSYYIKAKGYKDSLKSRGLVFAYALAVSEENASGGRIVTAPTCGSCGVVPAVLYHLQKSREFSDTRILRALATAGLVGNIVKQNASISGAEVGCQGEVGVACAMASAAPRQLFGGSPAQIEYAAEMG
;
A
#
# COMPACT_ATOMS: atom_id res chain seq x y z
N MET A 1 5.82 -4.57 -7.65
CA MET A 1 5.67 -3.99 -6.30
C MET A 1 6.27 -4.87 -5.19
N ARG A 2 6.17 -6.19 -5.25
CA ARG A 2 6.84 -7.09 -4.28
C ARG A 2 8.35 -6.81 -4.21
N GLU A 3 9.01 -6.82 -5.34
CA GLU A 3 10.45 -6.49 -5.43
C GLU A 3 10.77 -5.06 -4.96
N ALA A 4 9.87 -4.10 -5.18
CA ALA A 4 10.07 -2.73 -4.70
C ALA A 4 10.04 -2.67 -3.16
N ILE A 5 9.14 -3.42 -2.50
CA ILE A 5 9.13 -3.54 -1.04
C ILE A 5 10.46 -4.15 -0.56
N GLU A 6 10.88 -5.26 -1.15
CA GLU A 6 12.10 -5.98 -0.77
C GLU A 6 13.34 -5.09 -0.93
N ARG A 7 13.50 -4.43 -2.09
CA ARG A 7 14.60 -3.47 -2.29
C ARG A 7 14.58 -2.32 -1.29
N GLY A 8 13.42 -1.71 -1.05
CA GLY A 8 13.31 -0.57 -0.15
C GLY A 8 13.58 -0.93 1.32
N LEU A 9 13.30 -2.17 1.73
CA LEU A 9 13.63 -2.65 3.07
C LEU A 9 15.13 -2.87 3.28
N ASP A 10 15.86 -3.19 2.22
CA ASP A 10 17.31 -3.47 2.27
C ASP A 10 18.15 -2.21 2.13
N GLN A 11 17.53 -1.06 1.83
CA GLN A 11 18.25 0.19 1.61
C GLN A 11 18.22 1.10 2.84
N GLU A 12 19.37 1.70 3.13
CA GLU A 12 19.57 2.70 4.18
C GLU A 12 20.15 3.99 3.60
N GLY A 13 20.33 5.00 4.45
CA GLY A 13 20.96 6.27 4.06
C GLY A 13 19.95 7.40 3.91
N VAL A 14 20.20 8.27 2.95
CA VAL A 14 19.43 9.51 2.71
C VAL A 14 18.78 9.45 1.34
N LEU A 15 17.53 9.91 1.27
CA LEU A 15 16.80 10.05 0.01
C LEU A 15 17.40 11.20 -0.82
N PRO A 16 17.37 11.10 -2.16
CA PRO A 16 17.81 12.19 -3.01
C PRO A 16 16.92 13.43 -2.82
N GLY A 17 17.53 14.61 -2.98
CA GLY A 17 16.85 15.89 -2.88
C GLY A 17 17.37 16.81 -1.78
N PRO A 18 16.94 18.06 -1.73
CA PRO A 18 17.48 19.08 -0.84
C PRO A 18 17.10 18.91 0.64
N LEU A 19 16.10 18.07 0.94
CA LEU A 19 15.57 17.90 2.30
C LEU A 19 16.40 16.96 3.19
N ASN A 20 17.36 16.24 2.63
CA ASN A 20 18.21 15.28 3.35
C ASN A 20 17.41 14.28 4.23
N LEU A 21 16.27 13.82 3.71
CA LEU A 21 15.40 12.89 4.43
C LEU A 21 16.06 11.51 4.56
N ARG A 22 16.19 11.04 5.79
CA ARG A 22 16.70 9.69 6.05
C ARG A 22 15.67 8.63 5.70
N ARG A 23 16.13 7.54 5.09
CA ARG A 23 15.32 6.33 4.91
C ARG A 23 14.93 5.74 6.26
N LYS A 24 13.71 5.26 6.37
CA LYS A 24 13.10 4.78 7.62
C LYS A 24 12.58 3.34 7.51
N ALA A 25 12.32 2.86 6.29
CA ALA A 25 11.68 1.56 6.06
C ALA A 25 12.42 0.41 6.76
N SER A 26 13.73 0.29 6.58
CA SER A 26 14.57 -0.74 7.22
C SER A 26 14.46 -0.69 8.74
N SER A 27 14.63 0.50 9.34
CA SER A 27 14.58 0.67 10.79
C SER A 27 13.19 0.37 11.37
N TYR A 28 12.12 0.76 10.69
CA TYR A 28 10.74 0.42 11.08
C TYR A 28 10.47 -1.09 10.99
N TYR A 29 10.97 -1.73 9.95
CA TYR A 29 10.86 -3.18 9.77
C TYR A 29 11.53 -3.96 10.89
N ILE A 30 12.77 -3.58 11.26
CA ILE A 30 13.51 -4.21 12.35
C ILE A 30 12.75 -4.03 13.68
N LYS A 31 12.30 -2.80 13.99
CA LYS A 31 11.51 -2.52 15.20
C LYS A 31 10.21 -3.31 15.23
N ALA A 32 9.49 -3.36 14.10
CA ALA A 32 8.22 -4.06 14.01
C ALA A 32 8.36 -5.56 14.29
N LYS A 33 9.48 -6.18 13.89
CA LYS A 33 9.76 -7.59 14.21
C LYS A 33 9.84 -7.88 15.71
N GLY A 34 10.25 -6.90 16.51
CA GLY A 34 10.32 -7.00 17.98
C GLY A 34 9.01 -6.71 18.71
N TYR A 35 7.97 -6.24 18.02
CA TYR A 35 6.69 -5.93 18.65
C TYR A 35 5.82 -7.17 18.89
N LYS A 36 4.89 -7.06 19.85
CA LYS A 36 3.83 -8.07 20.07
C LYS A 36 2.81 -8.03 18.92
N ASP A 37 2.08 -9.12 18.73
CA ASP A 37 1.36 -9.46 17.48
C ASP A 37 0.51 -8.36 16.85
N SER A 38 -0.32 -7.63 17.60
CA SER A 38 -1.16 -6.57 17.04
C SER A 38 -0.37 -5.37 16.55
N LEU A 39 0.65 -4.97 17.32
CA LEU A 39 1.53 -3.87 16.99
C LEU A 39 2.51 -4.26 15.87
N LYS A 40 2.96 -5.52 15.88
CA LYS A 40 3.83 -6.09 14.85
C LYS A 40 3.19 -6.02 13.47
N SER A 41 1.93 -6.46 13.35
CA SER A 41 1.18 -6.41 12.09
C SER A 41 1.11 -4.98 11.52
N ARG A 42 0.72 -4.00 12.34
CA ARG A 42 0.68 -2.59 11.94
C ARG A 42 2.06 -2.06 11.56
N GLY A 43 3.07 -2.31 12.39
CA GLY A 43 4.44 -1.88 12.14
C GLY A 43 5.02 -2.43 10.83
N LEU A 44 4.71 -3.69 10.49
CA LEU A 44 5.12 -4.30 9.23
C LEU A 44 4.44 -3.64 8.02
N VAL A 45 3.13 -3.37 8.08
CA VAL A 45 2.43 -2.66 7.00
C VAL A 45 3.03 -1.27 6.79
N PHE A 46 3.31 -0.52 7.85
CA PHE A 46 4.00 0.78 7.74
C PHE A 46 5.38 0.66 7.12
N ALA A 47 6.19 -0.32 7.52
CA ALA A 47 7.51 -0.52 6.95
C ALA A 47 7.44 -0.84 5.45
N TYR A 48 6.49 -1.67 5.02
CA TYR A 48 6.29 -1.99 3.61
C TYR A 48 5.82 -0.79 2.78
N ALA A 49 4.91 0.02 3.32
CA ALA A 49 4.47 1.24 2.65
C ALA A 49 5.60 2.26 2.52
N LEU A 50 6.39 2.45 3.59
CA LEU A 50 7.58 3.30 3.56
C LEU A 50 8.60 2.80 2.55
N ALA A 51 8.87 1.50 2.47
CA ALA A 51 9.80 0.91 1.51
C ALA A 51 9.44 1.29 0.06
N VAL A 52 8.16 1.19 -0.30
CA VAL A 52 7.69 1.59 -1.64
C VAL A 52 7.83 3.09 -1.85
N SER A 53 7.46 3.90 -0.85
CA SER A 53 7.54 5.36 -0.94
C SER A 53 8.99 5.84 -1.09
N GLU A 54 9.93 5.21 -0.39
CA GLU A 54 11.35 5.50 -0.50
C GLU A 54 11.94 5.06 -1.84
N GLU A 55 11.50 3.91 -2.38
CA GLU A 55 11.83 3.49 -3.74
C GLU A 55 11.32 4.49 -4.77
N ASN A 56 10.07 4.94 -4.65
CA ASN A 56 9.50 5.97 -5.53
C ASN A 56 10.32 7.27 -5.45
N ALA A 57 10.63 7.76 -4.27
CA ALA A 57 11.40 8.98 -4.05
C ALA A 57 12.84 8.90 -4.58
N SER A 58 13.39 7.70 -4.73
CA SER A 58 14.74 7.45 -5.23
C SER A 58 14.80 7.17 -6.73
N GLY A 59 13.67 7.28 -7.45
CA GLY A 59 13.59 6.93 -8.86
C GLY A 59 13.61 5.42 -9.12
N GLY A 60 13.33 4.61 -8.11
CA GLY A 60 13.22 3.17 -8.21
C GLY A 60 12.00 2.74 -9.05
N ARG A 61 12.04 1.50 -9.52
CA ARG A 61 10.95 0.95 -10.34
C ARG A 61 9.75 0.59 -9.48
N ILE A 62 8.67 1.35 -9.61
CA ILE A 62 7.38 1.15 -8.92
C ILE A 62 6.21 1.10 -9.91
N VAL A 63 5.05 0.69 -9.44
CA VAL A 63 3.77 0.81 -10.17
C VAL A 63 2.97 1.94 -9.53
N THR A 64 2.56 2.91 -10.35
CA THR A 64 1.83 4.11 -9.92
C THR A 64 0.32 3.84 -9.83
N ALA A 65 -0.15 3.26 -8.74
CA ALA A 65 -1.58 2.96 -8.56
C ALA A 65 -2.00 3.15 -7.09
N PRO A 66 -2.98 4.06 -6.81
CA PRO A 66 -3.66 4.94 -7.78
C PRO A 66 -2.78 6.05 -8.36
N THR A 67 -1.78 6.52 -7.63
CA THR A 67 -0.83 7.56 -8.05
C THR A 67 0.57 7.27 -7.49
N CYS A 68 1.60 8.05 -7.87
CA CYS A 68 2.96 7.91 -7.33
C CYS A 68 2.99 8.15 -5.80
N GLY A 69 2.29 9.16 -5.31
CA GLY A 69 2.33 9.56 -3.90
C GLY A 69 1.69 8.53 -2.96
N SER A 70 0.73 7.76 -3.43
CA SER A 70 0.00 6.75 -2.65
C SER A 70 0.28 5.30 -3.07
N CYS A 71 1.23 5.07 -3.95
CA CYS A 71 1.53 3.75 -4.54
C CYS A 71 1.99 2.68 -3.54
N GLY A 72 2.36 3.07 -2.32
CA GLY A 72 2.79 2.15 -1.27
C GLY A 72 1.65 1.49 -0.50
N VAL A 73 0.44 2.05 -0.51
CA VAL A 73 -0.65 1.62 0.39
C VAL A 73 -1.18 0.22 0.03
N VAL A 74 -1.68 0.04 -1.18
CA VAL A 74 -2.25 -1.24 -1.64
C VAL A 74 -1.24 -2.40 -1.57
N PRO A 75 0.00 -2.24 -2.11
CA PRO A 75 0.97 -3.34 -2.09
C PRO A 75 1.43 -3.69 -0.68
N ALA A 76 1.54 -2.72 0.25
CA ALA A 76 1.93 -2.99 1.62
C ALA A 76 0.92 -3.89 2.34
N VAL A 77 -0.37 -3.58 2.20
CA VAL A 77 -1.45 -4.35 2.81
C VAL A 77 -1.52 -5.76 2.21
N LEU A 78 -1.50 -5.88 0.88
CA LEU A 78 -1.59 -7.19 0.22
C LEU A 78 -0.33 -8.05 0.46
N TYR A 79 0.86 -7.45 0.45
CA TYR A 79 2.10 -8.17 0.78
C TYR A 79 2.09 -8.69 2.21
N HIS A 80 1.64 -7.87 3.17
CA HIS A 80 1.51 -8.28 4.56
C HIS A 80 0.54 -9.46 4.70
N LEU A 81 -0.65 -9.38 4.10
CA LEU A 81 -1.66 -10.43 4.15
C LEU A 81 -1.17 -11.72 3.47
N GLN A 82 -0.49 -11.59 2.34
CA GLN A 82 0.09 -12.76 1.66
C GLN A 82 1.10 -13.49 2.54
N LYS A 83 2.00 -12.74 3.20
CA LYS A 83 3.02 -13.34 4.09
C LYS A 83 2.44 -13.90 5.38
N SER A 84 1.46 -13.23 5.97
CA SER A 84 0.90 -13.61 7.29
C SER A 84 -0.21 -14.67 7.21
N ARG A 85 -0.89 -14.80 6.06
CA ARG A 85 -2.02 -15.71 5.85
C ARG A 85 -1.79 -16.72 4.73
N GLU A 86 -0.61 -16.71 4.14
CA GLU A 86 -0.18 -17.64 3.08
C GLU A 86 -1.16 -17.70 1.89
N PHE A 87 -1.76 -16.56 1.53
CA PHE A 87 -2.63 -16.49 0.36
C PHE A 87 -1.86 -16.78 -0.92
N SER A 88 -2.43 -17.62 -1.79
CA SER A 88 -1.87 -17.92 -3.09
C SER A 88 -1.83 -16.69 -4.00
N ASP A 89 -0.91 -16.67 -4.96
CA ASP A 89 -0.77 -15.59 -5.94
C ASP A 89 -2.09 -15.35 -6.71
N THR A 90 -2.82 -16.40 -7.06
CA THR A 90 -4.12 -16.27 -7.73
C THR A 90 -5.14 -15.49 -6.88
N ARG A 91 -5.17 -15.72 -5.57
CA ARG A 91 -6.06 -14.97 -4.67
C ARG A 91 -5.64 -13.51 -4.57
N ILE A 92 -4.34 -13.24 -4.49
CA ILE A 92 -3.81 -11.87 -4.49
C ILE A 92 -4.12 -11.14 -5.79
N LEU A 93 -4.00 -11.80 -6.95
CA LEU A 93 -4.36 -11.21 -8.24
C LEU A 93 -5.85 -10.85 -8.33
N ARG A 94 -6.73 -11.69 -7.81
CA ARG A 94 -8.17 -11.37 -7.72
C ARG A 94 -8.44 -10.17 -6.81
N ALA A 95 -7.76 -10.08 -5.68
CA ALA A 95 -7.86 -8.93 -4.78
C ALA A 95 -7.33 -7.64 -5.42
N LEU A 96 -6.25 -7.72 -6.19
CA LEU A 96 -5.73 -6.60 -6.99
C LEU A 96 -6.74 -6.14 -8.05
N ALA A 97 -7.45 -7.07 -8.71
CA ALA A 97 -8.52 -6.72 -9.64
C ALA A 97 -9.66 -5.96 -8.95
N THR A 98 -10.05 -6.38 -7.74
CA THR A 98 -11.05 -5.67 -6.92
C THR A 98 -10.56 -4.27 -6.53
N ALA A 99 -9.32 -4.15 -6.07
CA ALA A 99 -8.72 -2.84 -5.79
C ALA A 99 -8.71 -1.94 -7.04
N GLY A 100 -8.32 -2.48 -8.19
CA GLY A 100 -8.30 -1.75 -9.46
C GLY A 100 -9.70 -1.29 -9.89
N LEU A 101 -10.74 -2.11 -9.68
CA LEU A 101 -12.13 -1.72 -9.93
C LEU A 101 -12.54 -0.53 -9.08
N VAL A 102 -12.27 -0.56 -7.76
CA VAL A 102 -12.56 0.57 -6.87
C VAL A 102 -11.84 1.84 -7.33
N GLY A 103 -10.55 1.76 -7.62
CA GLY A 103 -9.79 2.90 -8.13
C GLY A 103 -10.33 3.45 -9.44
N ASN A 104 -10.78 2.59 -10.36
CA ASN A 104 -11.37 2.99 -11.63
C ASN A 104 -12.74 3.68 -11.43
N ILE A 105 -13.57 3.19 -10.50
CA ILE A 105 -14.86 3.83 -10.15
C ILE A 105 -14.61 5.26 -9.64
N VAL A 106 -13.65 5.43 -8.72
CA VAL A 106 -13.29 6.77 -8.23
C VAL A 106 -12.76 7.65 -9.35
N LYS A 107 -11.87 7.13 -10.18
CA LYS A 107 -11.31 7.88 -11.33
C LYS A 107 -12.38 8.33 -12.31
N GLN A 108 -13.42 7.51 -12.53
CA GLN A 108 -14.52 7.80 -13.47
C GLN A 108 -15.49 8.85 -12.92
N ASN A 109 -15.78 8.82 -11.63
CA ASN A 109 -16.84 9.63 -11.01
C ASN A 109 -16.30 10.84 -10.21
N ALA A 110 -15.01 10.86 -9.92
CA ALA A 110 -14.34 11.93 -9.19
C ALA A 110 -12.91 12.10 -9.72
N SER A 111 -11.92 12.28 -8.84
CA SER A 111 -10.50 12.34 -9.22
C SER A 111 -9.63 11.52 -8.27
N ILE A 112 -8.56 10.96 -8.82
CA ILE A 112 -7.47 10.31 -8.06
C ILE A 112 -6.25 11.24 -7.92
N SER A 113 -6.29 12.43 -8.52
CA SER A 113 -5.15 13.32 -8.62
C SER A 113 -4.98 14.16 -7.37
N GLY A 114 -3.81 14.08 -6.71
CA GLY A 114 -3.48 14.96 -5.60
C GLY A 114 -3.48 16.47 -5.96
N ALA A 115 -3.27 16.79 -7.23
CA ALA A 115 -3.35 18.18 -7.71
C ALA A 115 -4.79 18.73 -7.75
N GLU A 116 -5.77 17.85 -7.95
CA GLU A 116 -7.19 18.24 -8.02
C GLU A 116 -7.90 18.12 -6.68
N VAL A 117 -7.68 17.00 -5.96
CA VAL A 117 -8.42 16.66 -4.73
C VAL A 117 -7.55 16.73 -3.46
N GLY A 118 -6.30 17.13 -3.60
CA GLY A 118 -5.33 17.18 -2.49
C GLY A 118 -4.80 15.81 -2.08
N CYS A 119 -3.80 15.82 -1.20
CA CYS A 119 -3.18 14.59 -0.70
C CYS A 119 -4.17 13.67 0.01
N GLN A 120 -5.17 14.22 0.70
CA GLN A 120 -6.18 13.43 1.40
C GLN A 120 -7.06 12.63 0.43
N GLY A 121 -7.50 13.23 -0.67
CA GLY A 121 -8.26 12.53 -1.70
C GLY A 121 -7.42 11.44 -2.39
N GLU A 122 -6.17 11.76 -2.73
CA GLU A 122 -5.22 10.80 -3.32
C GLU A 122 -5.00 9.58 -2.42
N VAL A 123 -4.70 9.81 -1.14
CA VAL A 123 -4.44 8.73 -0.17
C VAL A 123 -5.74 8.01 0.19
N GLY A 124 -6.87 8.72 0.28
CA GLY A 124 -8.19 8.14 0.51
C GLY A 124 -8.57 7.11 -0.56
N VAL A 125 -8.31 7.41 -1.84
CA VAL A 125 -8.53 6.41 -2.91
C VAL A 125 -7.67 5.17 -2.71
N ALA A 126 -6.40 5.33 -2.35
CA ALA A 126 -5.52 4.20 -2.07
C ALA A 126 -5.99 3.38 -0.85
N CYS A 127 -6.52 4.03 0.18
CA CYS A 127 -7.09 3.38 1.36
C CYS A 127 -8.37 2.63 1.02
N ALA A 128 -9.28 3.21 0.24
CA ALA A 128 -10.48 2.54 -0.26
C ALA A 128 -10.13 1.27 -1.05
N MET A 129 -9.17 1.36 -1.96
CA MET A 129 -8.64 0.21 -2.72
C MET A 129 -8.04 -0.85 -1.78
N ALA A 130 -7.25 -0.40 -0.78
CA ALA A 130 -6.57 -1.28 0.17
C ALA A 130 -7.51 -1.90 1.20
N SER A 131 -8.70 -1.36 1.39
CA SER A 131 -9.76 -1.92 2.26
C SER A 131 -10.64 -2.93 1.53
N ALA A 132 -11.00 -2.63 0.28
CA ALA A 132 -11.79 -3.53 -0.57
C ALA A 132 -11.07 -4.85 -0.86
N ALA A 133 -9.78 -4.79 -1.20
CA ALA A 133 -8.99 -5.95 -1.58
C ALA A 133 -8.89 -7.04 -0.48
N PRO A 134 -8.55 -6.72 0.78
CA PRO A 134 -8.61 -7.68 1.86
C PRO A 134 -10.00 -8.26 2.11
N ARG A 135 -11.05 -7.42 2.00
CA ARG A 135 -12.40 -7.91 2.21
C ARG A 135 -12.77 -8.99 1.20
N GLN A 136 -12.33 -8.83 -0.05
CA GLN A 136 -12.46 -9.86 -1.08
C GLN A 136 -11.62 -11.10 -0.75
N LEU A 137 -10.39 -10.97 -0.26
CA LEU A 137 -9.54 -12.09 0.15
C LEU A 137 -10.19 -12.96 1.22
N PHE A 138 -10.91 -12.34 2.15
CA PHE A 138 -11.64 -13.03 3.23
C PHE A 138 -13.06 -13.47 2.84
N GLY A 139 -13.40 -13.46 1.55
CA GLY A 139 -14.65 -13.99 1.04
C GLY A 139 -15.87 -13.08 1.27
N GLY A 140 -15.65 -11.77 1.30
CA GLY A 140 -16.74 -10.81 1.43
C GLY A 140 -17.66 -10.79 0.22
N SER A 141 -18.96 -10.56 0.47
CA SER A 141 -19.94 -10.27 -0.58
C SER A 141 -19.65 -8.93 -1.27
N PRO A 142 -20.17 -8.67 -2.48
CA PRO A 142 -20.03 -7.38 -3.14
C PRO A 142 -20.39 -6.19 -2.24
N ALA A 143 -21.54 -6.22 -1.56
CA ALA A 143 -21.96 -5.17 -0.63
C ALA A 143 -20.96 -4.96 0.53
N GLN A 144 -20.35 -6.03 1.04
CA GLN A 144 -19.33 -5.92 2.08
C GLN A 144 -17.99 -5.37 1.56
N ILE A 145 -17.68 -5.60 0.29
CA ILE A 145 -16.49 -5.04 -0.37
C ILE A 145 -16.69 -3.54 -0.61
N GLU A 146 -17.85 -3.14 -1.08
CA GLU A 146 -18.24 -1.74 -1.25
C GLU A 146 -18.20 -0.98 0.08
N TYR A 147 -18.82 -1.54 1.11
CA TYR A 147 -18.78 -0.96 2.46
C TYR A 147 -17.36 -0.84 3.02
N ALA A 148 -16.50 -1.84 2.78
CA ALA A 148 -15.11 -1.76 3.18
C ALA A 148 -14.34 -0.64 2.42
N ALA A 149 -14.66 -0.43 1.14
CA ALA A 149 -14.09 0.66 0.36
C ALA A 149 -14.53 2.04 0.89
N GLU A 150 -15.80 2.16 1.29
CA GLU A 150 -16.34 3.40 1.89
C GLU A 150 -15.68 3.75 3.22
N MET A 151 -15.37 2.73 4.02
CA MET A 151 -14.71 2.89 5.33
C MET A 151 -13.20 3.20 5.24
N GLY A 152 -12.57 2.96 4.11
CA GLY A 152 -11.14 3.19 3.89
C GLY A 152 -10.84 4.57 3.42
#